data_564682b4d7d77784802d3409c0e71bd1
#
_entry.id   564682b4d7d77784802d3409c0e71bd1
#
_cell.length_a   1.000
_cell.length_b   1.000
_cell.length_c   1.000
_cell.angle_alpha   90.00
_cell.angle_beta   90.00
_cell.angle_gamma   90.00
#
_symmetry.space_group_name_H-M   'P 1'
#
loop_
_entity.id
_entity.type
_entity.pdbx_description
1 polymer ?
#
loop_
_entity_poly.entity_id
_entity_poly.type
_entity_poly.pdbx_seq_one_letter_code
_entity_poly.pdbx_strand_id
1 'polypeptide(L)'
;MKKLVCLIFMFLSLFQVSAHDFLRAVKDEIPGGYNFWVYTPVDYFYSQEQTPVIIFLHGASLCGRNLDRVRRYGPLDAIVKGRDIDALTIVPQNPGGAWSPKKIMDVLDWVKANYPCDTTRVYVLGMSLGGYGTMDVCGTYPDKIAAGMALCGGTSLKDVSGLGKLPFWIIHGTADRAVPIKQSKVVVDKLVDSGNDSRLIYDWWQGANHGTPARVFYMKKTYEWLFSHCLLDKDRPVNRDISISMSDTRRAYSDVNRNVPAPELIDGPSVIKEEGNEY
;
A
#
# COMPACT_ATOMS: atom_id res chain seq x y z
N MET A 1 55.07 33.44 -35.39
CA MET A 1 53.90 33.53 -34.51
C MET A 1 53.26 32.15 -34.41
N LYS A 2 53.55 31.43 -33.36
CA LYS A 2 53.00 30.09 -33.12
C LYS A 2 51.71 30.24 -32.33
N LYS A 3 50.56 29.84 -32.92
CA LYS A 3 49.25 29.83 -32.22
C LYS A 3 49.24 28.63 -31.31
N LEU A 4 49.21 28.86 -30.02
CA LEU A 4 48.99 27.87 -28.97
C LEU A 4 47.48 27.55 -28.91
N VAL A 5 47.10 26.35 -29.35
CA VAL A 5 45.74 25.85 -29.20
C VAL A 5 45.64 25.17 -27.84
N CYS A 6 45.03 25.85 -26.87
CA CYS A 6 44.64 25.23 -25.60
C CYS A 6 43.44 24.33 -25.81
N LEU A 7 43.68 23.03 -25.81
CA LEU A 7 42.58 22.03 -25.67
C LEU A 7 42.13 22.00 -24.20
N ILE A 8 41.01 22.60 -23.93
CA ILE A 8 40.30 22.44 -22.65
C ILE A 8 39.58 21.08 -22.72
N PHE A 9 40.18 20.07 -22.12
CA PHE A 9 39.46 18.81 -21.82
C PHE A 9 38.52 19.09 -20.67
N MET A 10 37.26 19.31 -21.01
CA MET A 10 36.14 19.35 -20.05
C MET A 10 35.90 17.91 -19.60
N PHE A 11 36.46 17.54 -18.44
CA PHE A 11 36.06 16.31 -17.75
C PHE A 11 34.59 16.47 -17.30
N LEU A 12 33.66 16.05 -18.15
CA LEU A 12 32.33 15.69 -17.68
C LEU A 12 32.50 14.41 -16.84
N SER A 13 32.67 14.55 -15.54
CA SER A 13 32.38 13.49 -14.60
C SER A 13 30.89 13.19 -14.73
N LEU A 14 30.54 12.17 -15.50
CA LEU A 14 29.25 11.54 -15.42
C LEU A 14 29.12 10.99 -14.00
N PHE A 15 28.54 11.78 -13.11
CA PHE A 15 27.95 11.24 -11.89
C PHE A 15 26.85 10.28 -12.38
N GLN A 16 27.14 8.97 -12.42
CA GLN A 16 26.08 7.98 -12.42
C GLN A 16 25.38 8.13 -11.08
N VAL A 17 24.31 8.93 -11.07
CA VAL A 17 23.36 8.89 -9.98
C VAL A 17 22.72 7.52 -10.07
N SER A 18 23.15 6.64 -9.19
CA SER A 18 22.52 5.32 -9.06
C SER A 18 21.11 5.55 -8.55
N ALA A 19 20.12 5.17 -9.33
CA ALA A 19 18.74 5.22 -8.89
C ALA A 19 18.56 4.22 -7.75
N HIS A 20 18.24 4.70 -6.56
CA HIS A 20 18.00 3.90 -5.37
C HIS A 20 16.58 4.09 -4.87
N ASP A 21 15.99 3.02 -4.36
CA ASP A 21 14.79 3.09 -3.56
C ASP A 21 15.14 3.34 -2.09
N PHE A 22 14.27 4.07 -1.39
CA PHE A 22 14.54 4.47 -0.02
C PHE A 22 13.45 4.02 0.94
N LEU A 23 13.85 3.75 2.17
CA LEU A 23 12.96 3.43 3.27
C LEU A 23 13.24 4.34 4.46
N ARG A 24 12.27 5.16 4.83
CA ARG A 24 12.37 6.14 5.92
C ARG A 24 11.41 5.83 7.06
N ALA A 25 11.90 5.85 8.29
CA ALA A 25 11.09 5.83 9.49
C ALA A 25 10.58 7.24 9.84
N VAL A 26 9.28 7.39 9.99
CA VAL A 26 8.63 8.61 10.47
C VAL A 26 8.08 8.34 11.87
N LYS A 27 8.62 9.06 12.85
CA LYS A 27 8.30 8.85 14.27
C LYS A 27 7.95 10.17 14.92
N ASP A 28 6.84 10.16 15.68
CA ASP A 28 6.36 11.25 16.52
C ASP A 28 6.08 12.59 15.77
N GLU A 29 5.95 12.51 14.44
CA GLU A 29 5.65 13.66 13.56
C GLU A 29 4.17 14.06 13.60
N ILE A 30 3.27 13.13 13.96
CA ILE A 30 1.84 13.37 14.05
C ILE A 30 1.44 13.24 15.52
N PRO A 31 1.08 14.35 16.20
CA PRO A 31 0.69 14.31 17.60
C PRO A 31 -0.46 13.32 17.86
N GLY A 32 -0.20 12.28 18.66
CA GLY A 32 -1.16 11.21 18.96
C GLY A 32 -1.51 10.29 17.76
N GLY A 33 -0.81 10.45 16.65
CA GLY A 33 -0.93 9.63 15.44
C GLY A 33 -0.21 8.29 15.51
N TYR A 34 -0.01 7.69 14.35
CA TYR A 34 0.80 6.49 14.19
C TYR A 34 2.21 6.86 13.73
N ASN A 35 3.21 6.12 14.23
CA ASN A 35 4.53 6.07 13.62
C ASN A 35 4.46 5.14 12.40
N PHE A 36 5.22 5.40 11.34
CA PHE A 36 5.11 4.66 10.09
C PHE A 36 6.41 4.64 9.29
N TRP A 37 6.55 3.65 8.41
CA TRP A 37 7.54 3.65 7.36
C TRP A 37 6.99 4.28 6.08
N VAL A 38 7.86 4.99 5.37
CA VAL A 38 7.64 5.45 4.00
C VAL A 38 8.68 4.81 3.11
N TYR A 39 8.23 4.05 2.11
CA TYR A 39 9.07 3.57 1.02
C TYR A 39 8.82 4.43 -0.22
N THR A 40 9.91 4.85 -0.87
CA THR A 40 9.92 5.54 -2.17
C THR A 40 10.54 4.62 -3.21
N PRO A 41 9.86 4.35 -4.35
CA PRO A 41 10.42 3.51 -5.41
C PRO A 41 11.60 4.17 -6.11
N VAL A 42 12.38 3.37 -6.84
CA VAL A 42 13.65 3.76 -7.49
C VAL A 42 13.52 5.04 -8.32
N ASP A 43 12.47 5.17 -9.10
CA ASP A 43 12.31 6.31 -10.02
C ASP A 43 11.52 7.49 -9.43
N TYR A 44 11.20 7.43 -8.14
CA TYR A 44 10.34 8.42 -7.49
C TYR A 44 10.82 9.87 -7.68
N PHE A 45 12.12 10.12 -7.53
CA PHE A 45 12.70 11.46 -7.62
C PHE A 45 12.95 11.94 -9.05
N TYR A 46 12.86 11.05 -10.02
CA TYR A 46 13.16 11.33 -11.43
C TYR A 46 11.92 11.26 -12.31
N SER A 47 10.82 10.69 -11.81
CA SER A 47 9.56 10.57 -12.55
C SER A 47 8.91 11.93 -12.74
N GLN A 48 8.43 12.19 -13.96
CA GLN A 48 7.55 13.32 -14.25
C GLN A 48 6.10 13.03 -13.85
N GLU A 49 5.77 11.76 -13.60
CA GLU A 49 4.44 11.33 -13.18
C GLU A 49 4.36 11.28 -11.67
N GLN A 50 3.21 11.70 -11.13
CA GLN A 50 2.96 11.59 -9.70
C GLN A 50 2.76 10.13 -9.29
N THR A 51 3.49 9.71 -8.28
CA THR A 51 3.51 8.34 -7.78
C THR A 51 2.26 8.01 -6.95
N PRO A 52 1.59 6.86 -7.19
CA PRO A 52 0.46 6.42 -6.37
C PRO A 52 0.86 6.17 -4.90
N VAL A 53 -0.13 6.09 -4.03
CA VAL A 53 0.07 5.82 -2.60
C VAL A 53 -0.58 4.49 -2.19
N ILE A 54 0.18 3.62 -1.55
CA ILE A 54 -0.31 2.43 -0.88
C ILE A 54 -0.21 2.62 0.64
N ILE A 55 -1.29 2.35 1.37
CA ILE A 55 -1.29 2.27 2.83
C ILE A 55 -1.56 0.82 3.23
N PHE A 56 -0.61 0.20 3.93
CA PHE A 56 -0.74 -1.18 4.41
C PHE A 56 -1.02 -1.23 5.91
N LEU A 57 -2.10 -1.90 6.28
CA LEU A 57 -2.53 -2.08 7.66
C LEU A 57 -2.22 -3.52 8.12
N HIS A 58 -1.31 -3.65 9.06
CA HIS A 58 -0.88 -4.96 9.57
C HIS A 58 -1.87 -5.59 10.55
N GLY A 59 -1.74 -6.90 10.76
CA GLY A 59 -2.49 -7.65 11.76
C GLY A 59 -1.98 -7.48 13.19
N ALA A 60 -2.72 -8.00 14.16
CA ALA A 60 -2.44 -7.87 15.59
C ALA A 60 -1.04 -8.37 16.01
N SER A 61 -0.48 -9.35 15.30
CA SER A 61 0.85 -9.91 15.60
C SER A 61 2.00 -8.90 15.48
N LEU A 62 1.79 -7.79 14.75
CA LEU A 62 2.79 -6.74 14.56
C LEU A 62 2.52 -5.49 15.42
N CYS A 63 1.44 -5.48 16.20
CA CYS A 63 1.17 -4.39 17.14
C CYS A 63 2.32 -4.17 18.12
N GLY A 64 2.48 -2.92 18.56
CA GLY A 64 3.49 -2.50 19.52
C GLY A 64 4.11 -1.16 19.16
N ARG A 65 5.27 -0.86 19.78
CA ARG A 65 5.99 0.42 19.61
C ARG A 65 7.31 0.28 18.87
N ASN A 66 7.70 -0.95 18.51
CA ASN A 66 8.88 -1.18 17.68
C ASN A 66 8.48 -1.19 16.22
N LEU A 67 8.76 -0.10 15.53
CA LEU A 67 8.35 0.14 14.15
C LEU A 67 8.93 -0.91 13.16
N ASP A 68 10.09 -1.51 13.44
CA ASP A 68 10.68 -2.55 12.59
C ASP A 68 9.84 -3.82 12.50
N ARG A 69 8.93 -4.04 13.45
CA ARG A 69 8.05 -5.22 13.40
C ARG A 69 7.17 -5.25 12.16
N VAL A 70 6.73 -4.08 11.67
CA VAL A 70 5.81 -4.02 10.52
C VAL A 70 6.47 -4.37 9.19
N ARG A 71 7.80 -4.54 9.17
CA ARG A 71 8.58 -4.99 8.01
C ARG A 71 8.61 -6.51 7.85
N ARG A 72 7.97 -7.29 8.75
CA ARG A 72 8.07 -8.76 8.77
C ARG A 72 7.17 -9.47 7.77
N TYR A 73 6.12 -8.83 7.28
CA TYR A 73 5.28 -9.29 6.18
C TYR A 73 4.53 -8.12 5.55
N GLY A 74 3.93 -8.36 4.38
CA GLY A 74 3.22 -7.32 3.63
C GLY A 74 4.08 -6.67 2.56
N PRO A 75 3.69 -5.49 2.05
CA PRO A 75 4.38 -4.85 0.93
C PRO A 75 5.87 -4.57 1.18
N LEU A 76 6.28 -4.10 2.37
CA LEU A 76 7.70 -3.84 2.64
C LEU A 76 8.55 -5.12 2.63
N ASP A 77 8.03 -6.22 3.16
CA ASP A 77 8.73 -7.50 3.07
C ASP A 77 8.75 -8.03 1.63
N ALA A 78 7.69 -7.77 0.86
CA ALA A 78 7.64 -8.12 -0.56
C ALA A 78 8.69 -7.34 -1.37
N ILE A 79 8.85 -6.04 -1.12
CA ILE A 79 9.87 -5.18 -1.73
C ILE A 79 11.26 -5.71 -1.41
N VAL A 80 11.58 -5.96 -0.15
CA VAL A 80 12.89 -6.54 0.26
C VAL A 80 13.15 -7.89 -0.41
N LYS A 81 12.11 -8.65 -0.75
CA LYS A 81 12.22 -9.91 -1.50
C LYS A 81 12.26 -9.75 -3.02
N GLY A 82 12.30 -8.52 -3.50
CA GLY A 82 12.43 -8.21 -4.93
C GLY A 82 11.11 -8.03 -5.68
N ARG A 83 9.99 -7.81 -4.96
CA ARG A 83 8.75 -7.36 -5.60
C ARG A 83 8.87 -5.89 -5.93
N ASP A 84 8.79 -5.57 -7.19
CA ASP A 84 8.67 -4.21 -7.68
C ASP A 84 7.27 -3.68 -7.38
N ILE A 85 7.20 -2.55 -6.66
CA ILE A 85 5.96 -1.84 -6.30
C ILE A 85 6.18 -0.36 -6.58
N ASP A 86 5.70 0.08 -7.73
CA ASP A 86 5.82 1.46 -8.17
C ASP A 86 4.77 2.35 -7.48
N ALA A 87 4.94 2.51 -6.17
CA ALA A 87 4.10 3.36 -5.33
C ALA A 87 4.82 3.79 -4.06
N LEU A 88 4.53 4.98 -3.57
CA LEU A 88 4.80 5.36 -2.20
C LEU A 88 4.10 4.37 -1.27
N THR A 89 4.87 3.53 -0.58
CA THR A 89 4.29 2.51 0.29
C THR A 89 4.42 2.91 1.74
N ILE A 90 3.28 3.17 2.38
CA ILE A 90 3.15 3.68 3.74
C ILE A 90 2.72 2.55 4.66
N VAL A 91 3.50 2.29 5.70
CA VAL A 91 3.21 1.20 6.63
C VAL A 91 3.18 1.72 8.07
N PRO A 92 2.00 2.15 8.54
CA PRO A 92 1.83 2.57 9.92
C PRO A 92 1.98 1.39 10.89
N GLN A 93 2.39 1.70 12.14
CA GLN A 93 2.35 0.75 13.25
C GLN A 93 1.23 1.11 14.22
N ASN A 94 0.34 0.15 14.42
CA ASN A 94 -0.67 0.23 15.47
C ASN A 94 -0.04 -0.20 16.81
N PRO A 95 -0.08 0.62 17.84
CA PRO A 95 0.43 0.23 19.16
C PRO A 95 -0.43 -0.87 19.83
N GLY A 96 -1.70 -1.00 19.42
CA GLY A 96 -2.69 -1.96 19.90
C GLY A 96 -4.11 -1.43 19.77
N GLY A 97 -5.10 -2.32 19.88
CA GLY A 97 -6.51 -1.99 19.68
C GLY A 97 -6.91 -1.90 18.20
N ALA A 98 -8.11 -1.41 17.94
CA ALA A 98 -8.62 -1.21 16.58
C ALA A 98 -7.83 -0.13 15.84
N TRP A 99 -7.73 -0.26 14.51
CA TRP A 99 -7.24 0.81 13.67
C TRP A 99 -8.22 2.00 13.69
N SER A 100 -7.67 3.21 13.76
CA SER A 100 -8.46 4.44 13.69
C SER A 100 -8.48 4.98 12.26
N PRO A 101 -9.62 5.00 11.55
CA PRO A 101 -9.70 5.58 10.22
C PRO A 101 -9.20 7.02 10.17
N LYS A 102 -9.53 7.83 11.19
CA LYS A 102 -9.05 9.21 11.26
C LYS A 102 -7.53 9.29 11.31
N LYS A 103 -6.86 8.51 12.18
CA LYS A 103 -5.40 8.53 12.29
C LYS A 103 -4.71 8.05 10.99
N ILE A 104 -5.35 7.17 10.22
CA ILE A 104 -4.85 6.77 8.90
C ILE A 104 -4.95 7.94 7.92
N MET A 105 -6.03 8.72 7.97
CA MET A 105 -6.12 9.93 7.15
C MET A 105 -5.11 10.99 7.60
N ASP A 106 -4.83 11.13 8.90
CA ASP A 106 -3.78 12.03 9.39
C ASP A 106 -2.40 11.63 8.84
N VAL A 107 -2.10 10.32 8.74
CA VAL A 107 -0.88 9.80 8.07
C VAL A 107 -0.88 10.16 6.58
N LEU A 108 -2.00 9.96 5.87
CA LEU A 108 -2.11 10.30 4.46
C LEU A 108 -1.92 11.82 4.23
N ASP A 109 -2.50 12.65 5.07
CA ASP A 109 -2.37 14.11 4.97
C ASP A 109 -0.91 14.55 5.24
N TRP A 110 -0.23 13.92 6.19
CA TRP A 110 1.21 14.14 6.41
C TRP A 110 2.03 13.73 5.17
N VAL A 111 1.74 12.56 4.58
CA VAL A 111 2.42 12.10 3.36
C VAL A 111 2.23 13.10 2.21
N LYS A 112 1.01 13.55 1.97
CA LYS A 112 0.70 14.56 0.94
C LYS A 112 1.41 15.88 1.14
N ALA A 113 1.67 16.27 2.39
CA ALA A 113 2.38 17.49 2.72
C ALA A 113 3.90 17.37 2.53
N ASN A 114 4.45 16.16 2.56
CA ASN A 114 5.89 15.90 2.56
C ASN A 114 6.42 15.17 1.32
N TYR A 115 5.53 14.57 0.52
CA TYR A 115 5.89 13.78 -0.68
C TYR A 115 4.97 14.17 -1.85
N PRO A 116 5.50 14.57 -3.01
CA PRO A 116 4.73 14.63 -4.25
C PRO A 116 4.08 13.27 -4.54
N CYS A 117 2.76 13.22 -4.64
CA CYS A 117 2.06 11.95 -4.88
C CYS A 117 0.73 12.16 -5.60
N ASP A 118 0.29 11.12 -6.30
CA ASP A 118 -1.02 11.11 -6.95
C ASP A 118 -2.13 10.83 -5.91
N THR A 119 -2.78 11.88 -5.48
CA THR A 119 -3.89 11.79 -4.51
C THR A 119 -5.16 11.18 -5.09
N THR A 120 -5.22 10.96 -6.40
CA THR A 120 -6.33 10.27 -7.07
C THR A 120 -6.13 8.75 -7.13
N ARG A 121 -4.92 8.28 -6.82
CA ARG A 121 -4.53 6.86 -6.78
C ARG A 121 -4.01 6.46 -5.40
N VAL A 122 -4.88 6.53 -4.39
CA VAL A 122 -4.59 6.11 -3.01
C VAL A 122 -5.27 4.78 -2.74
N TYR A 123 -4.52 3.80 -2.28
CA TYR A 123 -4.98 2.43 -2.04
C TYR A 123 -4.76 2.03 -0.59
N VAL A 124 -5.70 1.26 -0.02
CA VAL A 124 -5.57 0.72 1.33
C VAL A 124 -5.71 -0.79 1.28
N LEU A 125 -4.74 -1.50 1.85
CA LEU A 125 -4.81 -2.95 1.96
C LEU A 125 -4.34 -3.41 3.34
N GLY A 126 -4.87 -4.55 3.79
CA GLY A 126 -4.50 -5.07 5.10
C GLY A 126 -5.06 -6.44 5.40
N MET A 127 -4.58 -7.03 6.49
CA MET A 127 -4.95 -8.39 6.87
C MET A 127 -5.31 -8.49 8.36
N SER A 128 -6.25 -9.38 8.69
CA SER A 128 -6.65 -9.64 10.07
C SER A 128 -7.16 -8.36 10.75
N LEU A 129 -6.57 -7.91 11.85
CA LEU A 129 -6.83 -6.59 12.42
C LEU A 129 -6.68 -5.48 11.37
N GLY A 130 -5.68 -5.59 10.46
CA GLY A 130 -5.52 -4.67 9.33
C GLY A 130 -6.60 -4.82 8.26
N GLY A 131 -7.16 -6.01 8.09
CA GLY A 131 -8.34 -6.24 7.24
C GLY A 131 -9.58 -5.51 7.75
N TYR A 132 -9.79 -5.51 9.09
CA TYR A 132 -10.81 -4.67 9.74
C TYR A 132 -10.52 -3.19 9.49
N GLY A 133 -9.28 -2.75 9.76
CA GLY A 133 -8.88 -1.37 9.54
C GLY A 133 -9.08 -0.92 8.09
N THR A 134 -8.79 -1.79 7.12
CA THR A 134 -9.01 -1.51 5.69
C THR A 134 -10.48 -1.30 5.37
N MET A 135 -11.37 -2.18 5.85
CA MET A 135 -12.82 -2.03 5.67
C MET A 135 -13.32 -0.75 6.35
N ASP A 136 -12.86 -0.47 7.57
CA ASP A 136 -13.28 0.71 8.32
C ASP A 136 -12.80 2.01 7.66
N VAL A 137 -11.55 2.08 7.17
CA VAL A 137 -11.01 3.24 6.45
C VAL A 137 -11.75 3.46 5.13
N CYS A 138 -11.86 2.42 4.30
CA CYS A 138 -12.50 2.51 2.99
C CYS A 138 -13.99 2.81 3.09
N GLY A 139 -14.68 2.23 4.07
CA GLY A 139 -16.08 2.50 4.30
C GLY A 139 -16.36 3.91 4.87
N THR A 140 -15.41 4.47 5.63
CA THR A 140 -15.54 5.82 6.21
C THR A 140 -15.15 6.92 5.21
N TYR A 141 -14.13 6.68 4.38
CA TYR A 141 -13.57 7.66 3.45
C TYR A 141 -13.52 7.17 1.99
N PRO A 142 -14.65 6.67 1.43
CA PRO A 142 -14.66 6.08 0.09
C PRO A 142 -14.24 7.06 -1.02
N ASP A 143 -14.42 8.36 -0.79
CA ASP A 143 -14.10 9.41 -1.74
C ASP A 143 -12.62 9.83 -1.72
N LYS A 144 -11.83 9.26 -0.80
CA LYS A 144 -10.39 9.50 -0.71
C LYS A 144 -9.55 8.28 -1.13
N ILE A 145 -10.17 7.13 -1.35
CA ILE A 145 -9.51 5.85 -1.62
C ILE A 145 -9.92 5.33 -2.99
N ALA A 146 -8.94 5.10 -3.87
CA ALA A 146 -9.17 4.61 -5.23
C ALA A 146 -9.61 3.14 -5.25
N ALA A 147 -8.98 2.27 -4.45
CA ALA A 147 -9.40 0.89 -4.25
C ALA A 147 -8.93 0.37 -2.88
N GLY A 148 -9.61 -0.67 -2.37
CA GLY A 148 -9.25 -1.32 -1.13
C GLY A 148 -9.22 -2.84 -1.24
N MET A 149 -8.29 -3.48 -0.47
CA MET A 149 -8.20 -4.94 -0.42
C MET A 149 -8.08 -5.42 1.03
N ALA A 150 -9.07 -6.18 1.52
CA ALA A 150 -9.11 -6.69 2.88
C ALA A 150 -8.97 -8.21 2.93
N LEU A 151 -7.97 -8.69 3.68
CA LEU A 151 -7.72 -10.11 3.87
C LEU A 151 -8.11 -10.54 5.29
N CYS A 152 -8.91 -11.60 5.40
CA CYS A 152 -9.28 -12.24 6.67
C CYS A 152 -9.77 -11.23 7.73
N GLY A 153 -10.64 -10.29 7.34
CA GLY A 153 -11.12 -9.22 8.19
C GLY A 153 -12.64 -9.21 8.37
N GLY A 154 -13.12 -8.12 8.87
CA GLY A 154 -14.50 -7.70 9.02
C GLY A 154 -14.55 -6.19 9.14
N THR A 155 -15.60 -5.64 9.74
CA THR A 155 -15.72 -4.20 9.98
C THR A 155 -16.33 -3.91 11.33
N SER A 156 -15.96 -2.77 11.92
CA SER A 156 -16.63 -2.19 13.09
C SER A 156 -17.79 -1.25 12.70
N LEU A 157 -17.90 -0.92 11.42
CA LEU A 157 -18.92 -0.02 10.90
C LEU A 157 -20.31 -0.66 10.98
N LYS A 158 -21.29 0.09 11.45
CA LYS A 158 -22.70 -0.29 11.41
C LYS A 158 -23.27 -0.19 10.01
N ASP A 159 -22.94 0.89 9.30
CA ASP A 159 -23.26 1.13 7.90
C ASP A 159 -22.03 0.83 7.02
N VAL A 160 -22.19 -0.13 6.12
CA VAL A 160 -21.16 -0.56 5.18
C VAL A 160 -21.32 0.03 3.78
N SER A 161 -22.32 0.88 3.56
CA SER A 161 -22.65 1.46 2.25
C SER A 161 -21.46 2.17 1.59
N GLY A 162 -20.57 2.77 2.39
CA GLY A 162 -19.34 3.38 1.91
C GLY A 162 -18.45 2.40 1.15
N LEU A 163 -18.39 1.13 1.54
CA LEU A 163 -17.61 0.10 0.83
C LEU A 163 -18.16 -0.20 -0.58
N GLY A 164 -19.44 0.03 -0.83
CA GLY A 164 -20.04 -0.11 -2.16
C GLY A 164 -19.71 1.04 -3.12
N LYS A 165 -19.08 2.13 -2.63
CA LYS A 165 -18.74 3.31 -3.44
C LYS A 165 -17.37 3.24 -4.11
N LEU A 166 -16.56 2.24 -3.78
CA LEU A 166 -15.19 2.09 -4.31
C LEU A 166 -14.94 0.65 -4.76
N PRO A 167 -14.02 0.40 -5.69
CA PRO A 167 -13.48 -0.92 -5.97
C PRO A 167 -12.95 -1.56 -4.69
N PHE A 168 -13.54 -2.69 -4.29
CA PHE A 168 -13.18 -3.34 -3.05
C PHE A 168 -13.04 -4.86 -3.22
N TRP A 169 -11.95 -5.42 -2.71
CA TRP A 169 -11.68 -6.86 -2.80
C TRP A 169 -11.52 -7.50 -1.43
N ILE A 170 -12.30 -8.52 -1.16
CA ILE A 170 -12.24 -9.30 0.08
C ILE A 170 -11.74 -10.71 -0.22
N ILE A 171 -10.71 -11.17 0.49
CA ILE A 171 -10.23 -12.55 0.41
C ILE A 171 -10.20 -13.16 1.81
N HIS A 172 -10.80 -14.36 1.97
CA HIS A 172 -10.85 -15.02 3.28
C HIS A 172 -10.79 -16.54 3.14
N GLY A 173 -10.02 -17.18 4.02
CA GLY A 173 -9.94 -18.64 4.10
C GLY A 173 -11.11 -19.25 4.85
N THR A 174 -11.70 -20.35 4.32
CA THR A 174 -12.86 -20.99 4.97
C THR A 174 -12.49 -21.77 6.24
N ALA A 175 -11.20 -22.11 6.43
CA ALA A 175 -10.69 -22.78 7.63
C ALA A 175 -9.96 -21.82 8.58
N ASP A 176 -10.22 -20.50 8.46
CA ASP A 176 -9.68 -19.49 9.35
C ASP A 176 -10.24 -19.67 10.77
N ARG A 177 -9.35 -19.96 11.74
CA ARG A 177 -9.69 -20.13 13.16
C ARG A 177 -9.41 -18.89 13.99
N ALA A 178 -8.65 -17.93 13.48
CA ALA A 178 -8.31 -16.69 14.18
C ALA A 178 -9.39 -15.62 13.98
N VAL A 179 -9.82 -15.45 12.72
CA VAL A 179 -10.96 -14.61 12.35
C VAL A 179 -11.94 -15.46 11.56
N PRO A 180 -13.08 -15.86 12.16
CA PRO A 180 -14.07 -16.66 11.44
C PRO A 180 -14.53 -15.98 10.15
N ILE A 181 -14.61 -16.73 9.05
CA ILE A 181 -15.02 -16.23 7.73
C ILE A 181 -16.37 -15.48 7.76
N LYS A 182 -17.21 -15.78 8.75
CA LYS A 182 -18.47 -15.08 8.97
C LYS A 182 -18.29 -13.56 9.10
N GLN A 183 -17.14 -13.10 9.59
CA GLN A 183 -16.86 -11.67 9.73
C GLN A 183 -16.84 -10.96 8.37
N SER A 184 -16.20 -11.55 7.36
CA SER A 184 -16.22 -11.02 5.99
C SER A 184 -17.56 -11.25 5.29
N LYS A 185 -18.18 -12.43 5.49
CA LYS A 185 -19.47 -12.77 4.85
C LYS A 185 -20.56 -11.78 5.24
N VAL A 186 -20.67 -11.42 6.51
CA VAL A 186 -21.68 -10.43 6.97
C VAL A 186 -21.52 -9.08 6.24
N VAL A 187 -20.29 -8.67 5.90
CA VAL A 187 -20.06 -7.43 5.13
C VAL A 187 -20.54 -7.60 3.69
N VAL A 188 -20.17 -8.72 3.06
CA VAL A 188 -20.62 -9.03 1.70
C VAL A 188 -22.14 -9.13 1.63
N ASP A 189 -22.77 -9.89 2.53
CA ASP A 189 -24.22 -10.07 2.56
C ASP A 189 -24.94 -8.70 2.68
N LYS A 190 -24.48 -7.82 3.57
CA LYS A 190 -25.06 -6.46 3.71
C LYS A 190 -24.95 -5.64 2.42
N LEU A 191 -23.84 -5.73 1.70
CA LEU A 191 -23.65 -5.00 0.44
C LEU A 191 -24.52 -5.58 -0.68
N VAL A 192 -24.63 -6.90 -0.76
CA VAL A 192 -25.48 -7.61 -1.73
C VAL A 192 -26.96 -7.31 -1.45
N ASP A 193 -27.41 -7.48 -0.21
CA ASP A 193 -28.81 -7.26 0.19
C ASP A 193 -29.26 -5.82 -0.05
N SER A 194 -28.33 -4.86 0.04
CA SER A 194 -28.62 -3.44 -0.23
C SER A 194 -28.40 -3.03 -1.70
N GLY A 195 -27.98 -3.94 -2.59
CA GLY A 195 -27.69 -3.64 -4.00
C GLY A 195 -26.45 -2.77 -4.23
N ASN A 196 -25.53 -2.71 -3.23
CA ASN A 196 -24.31 -1.91 -3.28
C ASN A 196 -23.06 -2.74 -3.60
N ASP A 197 -23.21 -3.91 -4.23
CA ASP A 197 -22.12 -4.86 -4.48
C ASP A 197 -21.47 -4.75 -5.88
N SER A 198 -21.89 -3.81 -6.71
CA SER A 198 -21.42 -3.69 -8.11
C SER A 198 -19.90 -3.51 -8.24
N ARG A 199 -19.24 -2.96 -7.21
CA ARG A 199 -17.79 -2.74 -7.14
C ARG A 199 -17.06 -3.71 -6.22
N LEU A 200 -17.77 -4.74 -5.71
CA LEU A 200 -17.24 -5.71 -4.79
C LEU A 200 -16.76 -6.96 -5.50
N ILE A 201 -15.53 -7.39 -5.19
CA ILE A 201 -15.01 -8.73 -5.50
C ILE A 201 -14.80 -9.45 -4.18
N TYR A 202 -15.10 -10.75 -4.13
CA TYR A 202 -14.77 -11.56 -2.97
C TYR A 202 -14.40 -13.00 -3.35
N ASP A 203 -13.35 -13.49 -2.70
CA ASP A 203 -12.85 -14.87 -2.89
C ASP A 203 -12.87 -15.60 -1.55
N TRP A 204 -13.57 -16.74 -1.51
CA TRP A 204 -13.59 -17.65 -0.37
C TRP A 204 -12.66 -18.84 -0.65
N TRP A 205 -11.48 -18.83 -0.03
CA TRP A 205 -10.48 -19.86 -0.28
C TRP A 205 -10.76 -21.12 0.55
N GLN A 206 -11.27 -22.15 -0.11
CA GLN A 206 -11.66 -23.41 0.53
C GLN A 206 -10.47 -24.08 1.23
N GLY A 207 -10.62 -24.35 2.55
CA GLY A 207 -9.61 -24.99 3.37
C GLY A 207 -8.40 -24.12 3.75
N ALA A 208 -8.32 -22.86 3.28
CA ALA A 208 -7.25 -21.97 3.67
C ALA A 208 -7.40 -21.51 5.13
N ASN A 209 -6.28 -21.49 5.86
CA ASN A 209 -6.19 -20.97 7.21
C ASN A 209 -5.91 -19.44 7.21
N HIS A 210 -5.84 -18.84 8.42
CA HIS A 210 -5.64 -17.41 8.61
C HIS A 210 -4.40 -16.84 7.89
N GLY A 211 -3.27 -17.56 7.91
CA GLY A 211 -2.01 -17.08 7.33
C GLY A 211 -1.91 -17.20 5.80
N THR A 212 -2.73 -18.06 5.18
CA THR A 212 -2.61 -18.36 3.74
C THR A 212 -2.82 -17.11 2.86
N PRO A 213 -3.81 -16.23 3.09
CA PRO A 213 -4.04 -15.05 2.26
C PRO A 213 -2.91 -14.02 2.31
N ALA A 214 -2.03 -14.01 3.34
CA ALA A 214 -0.92 -13.07 3.40
C ALA A 214 0.00 -13.10 2.16
N ARG A 215 0.04 -14.22 1.44
CA ARG A 215 0.82 -14.36 0.20
C ARG A 215 0.35 -13.45 -0.94
N VAL A 216 -0.88 -12.95 -0.86
CA VAL A 216 -1.43 -11.97 -1.82
C VAL A 216 -0.57 -10.72 -1.89
N PHE A 217 0.01 -10.27 -0.77
CA PHE A 217 0.88 -9.09 -0.74
C PHE A 217 2.18 -9.24 -1.54
N TYR A 218 2.55 -10.45 -1.94
CA TYR A 218 3.76 -10.73 -2.73
C TYR A 218 3.47 -10.94 -4.22
N MET A 219 2.20 -10.91 -4.62
CA MET A 219 1.78 -11.17 -5.99
C MET A 219 1.72 -9.89 -6.81
N LYS A 220 2.31 -9.89 -8.00
CA LYS A 220 2.22 -8.78 -8.95
C LYS A 220 0.77 -8.40 -9.26
N LYS A 221 -0.09 -9.40 -9.44
CA LYS A 221 -1.53 -9.25 -9.73
C LYS A 221 -2.27 -8.38 -8.69
N THR A 222 -1.84 -8.40 -7.42
CA THR A 222 -2.40 -7.55 -6.36
C THR A 222 -2.23 -6.08 -6.68
N TYR A 223 -1.03 -5.68 -7.07
CA TYR A 223 -0.69 -4.29 -7.38
C TYR A 223 -1.23 -3.87 -8.74
N GLU A 224 -1.20 -4.76 -9.75
CA GLU A 224 -1.82 -4.52 -11.05
C GLU A 224 -3.32 -4.22 -10.90
N TRP A 225 -4.02 -4.98 -10.05
CA TRP A 225 -5.42 -4.71 -9.78
C TRP A 225 -5.62 -3.37 -9.05
N LEU A 226 -4.87 -3.08 -7.99
CA LEU A 226 -4.96 -1.80 -7.29
C LEU A 226 -4.74 -0.64 -8.26
N PHE A 227 -3.65 -0.66 -9.04
CA PHE A 227 -3.26 0.42 -9.94
C PHE A 227 -4.17 0.59 -11.16
N SER A 228 -5.03 -0.38 -11.45
CA SER A 228 -6.05 -0.25 -12.50
C SER A 228 -7.24 0.64 -12.10
N HIS A 229 -7.26 1.19 -10.88
CA HIS A 229 -8.35 2.01 -10.36
C HIS A 229 -7.87 3.41 -9.99
N CYS A 230 -8.71 4.42 -10.30
CA CYS A 230 -8.47 5.82 -10.00
C CYS A 230 -9.76 6.48 -9.45
N LEU A 231 -9.64 7.47 -8.59
CA LEU A 231 -10.79 8.26 -8.11
C LEU A 231 -11.49 9.02 -9.23
N LEU A 232 -10.77 9.32 -10.32
CA LEU A 232 -11.30 10.05 -11.49
C LEU A 232 -12.02 9.14 -12.47
N ASP A 233 -11.98 7.82 -12.30
CA ASP A 233 -12.69 6.89 -13.18
C ASP A 233 -14.20 7.11 -13.05
N LYS A 234 -14.84 7.34 -14.20
CA LYS A 234 -16.29 7.50 -14.26
C LYS A 234 -16.94 6.23 -13.73
N ASP A 235 -17.82 6.37 -12.75
CA ASP A 235 -18.56 5.28 -12.10
C ASP A 235 -17.67 4.21 -11.42
N ARG A 236 -16.33 4.38 -11.41
CA ARG A 236 -15.34 3.51 -10.75
C ARG A 236 -15.62 2.01 -11.02
N PRO A 237 -15.60 1.56 -12.29
CA PRO A 237 -16.00 0.21 -12.66
C PRO A 237 -14.99 -0.83 -12.14
N VAL A 238 -15.46 -2.06 -11.93
CA VAL A 238 -14.64 -3.20 -11.52
C VAL A 238 -14.84 -4.36 -12.48
N ASN A 239 -13.74 -4.92 -12.97
CA ASN A 239 -13.79 -6.21 -13.64
C ASN A 239 -13.97 -7.31 -12.58
N ARG A 240 -15.17 -7.87 -12.48
CA ARG A 240 -15.52 -8.91 -11.50
C ARG A 240 -15.10 -10.33 -11.93
N ASP A 241 -14.61 -10.49 -13.15
CA ASP A 241 -14.10 -11.79 -13.64
C ASP A 241 -12.67 -12.07 -13.18
N ILE A 242 -12.00 -11.06 -12.56
CA ILE A 242 -10.70 -11.24 -11.96
C ILE A 242 -10.82 -11.98 -10.62
N SER A 243 -9.96 -12.95 -10.38
CA SER A 243 -9.84 -13.63 -9.10
C SER A 243 -8.39 -13.94 -8.76
N ILE A 244 -8.09 -14.09 -7.48
CA ILE A 244 -6.83 -14.66 -7.00
C ILE A 244 -7.18 -15.95 -6.26
N SER A 245 -6.82 -17.08 -6.83
CA SER A 245 -7.04 -18.37 -6.20
C SER A 245 -5.95 -18.70 -5.17
N MET A 246 -6.25 -19.59 -4.23
CA MET A 246 -5.25 -20.12 -3.32
C MET A 246 -4.08 -20.81 -4.06
N SER A 247 -4.34 -21.41 -5.24
CA SER A 247 -3.30 -22.03 -6.07
C SER A 247 -2.32 -21.00 -6.65
N ASP A 248 -2.78 -19.80 -6.99
CA ASP A 248 -1.94 -18.73 -7.53
C ASP A 248 -0.87 -18.32 -6.51
N THR A 249 -1.19 -18.39 -5.22
CA THR A 249 -0.23 -18.03 -4.15
C THR A 249 1.00 -18.93 -4.08
N ARG A 250 0.98 -20.13 -4.69
CA ARG A 250 2.16 -21.00 -4.81
C ARG A 250 3.25 -20.36 -5.65
N ARG A 251 2.88 -19.45 -6.55
CA ARG A 251 3.77 -18.70 -7.44
C ARG A 251 3.99 -17.25 -7.03
N ALA A 252 3.60 -16.87 -5.80
CA ALA A 252 3.67 -15.48 -5.33
C ALA A 252 5.08 -14.86 -5.41
N TYR A 253 6.12 -15.69 -5.49
CA TYR A 253 7.52 -15.26 -5.58
C TYR A 253 8.19 -15.68 -6.90
N SER A 254 7.46 -16.20 -7.88
CA SER A 254 8.08 -16.77 -9.10
C SER A 254 8.62 -15.70 -10.04
N ASP A 255 8.12 -14.49 -9.95
CA ASP A 255 8.42 -13.35 -10.80
C ASP A 255 9.11 -12.18 -10.05
N VAL A 256 9.64 -12.44 -8.84
CA VAL A 256 10.41 -11.43 -8.10
C VAL A 256 11.87 -11.41 -8.58
N ASN A 257 12.43 -10.22 -8.68
CA ASN A 257 13.85 -10.03 -8.96
C ASN A 257 14.66 -10.07 -7.67
N ARG A 258 15.21 -11.23 -7.33
CA ARG A 258 15.99 -11.42 -6.10
C ARG A 258 17.36 -10.75 -6.09
N ASN A 259 17.77 -10.16 -7.21
CA ASN A 259 19.06 -9.45 -7.33
C ASN A 259 18.92 -7.93 -7.11
N VAL A 260 17.70 -7.45 -6.82
CA VAL A 260 17.50 -6.04 -6.43
C VAL A 260 18.09 -5.84 -5.04
N PRO A 261 18.92 -4.82 -4.82
CA PRO A 261 19.39 -4.47 -3.49
C PRO A 261 18.20 -4.09 -2.59
N ALA A 262 18.34 -4.32 -1.28
CA ALA A 262 17.33 -3.85 -0.34
C ALA A 262 17.28 -2.31 -0.34
N PRO A 263 16.09 -1.71 -0.08
CA PRO A 263 15.96 -0.26 0.01
C PRO A 263 16.96 0.37 0.98
N GLU A 264 17.54 1.49 0.59
CA GLU A 264 18.45 2.24 1.44
C GLU A 264 17.66 2.87 2.60
N LEU A 265 18.18 2.69 3.81
CA LEU A 265 17.61 3.33 5.00
C LEU A 265 18.10 4.78 5.07
N ILE A 266 17.19 5.72 5.06
CA ILE A 266 17.52 7.14 5.25
C ILE A 266 17.00 7.65 6.60
N ASP A 267 17.89 8.33 7.33
CA ASP A 267 17.56 9.03 8.56
C ASP A 267 17.45 10.54 8.28
N GLY A 268 16.47 11.21 8.88
CA GLY A 268 16.36 12.66 8.82
C GLY A 268 15.09 13.22 8.18
N PRO A 269 14.90 14.54 8.17
CA PRO A 269 13.78 15.20 7.52
C PRO A 269 13.77 14.96 6.02
N SER A 270 12.59 14.99 5.40
CA SER A 270 12.46 14.78 3.95
C SER A 270 13.27 15.81 3.18
N VAL A 271 14.18 15.37 2.34
CA VAL A 271 15.09 16.21 1.53
C VAL A 271 14.35 17.02 0.43
N ILE A 272 13.03 16.88 0.31
CA ILE A 272 12.26 17.33 -0.86
C ILE A 272 11.90 18.83 -0.84
N LYS A 273 12.24 19.60 0.21
CA LYS A 273 11.81 21.02 0.29
C LYS A 273 12.84 22.07 -0.09
N GLU A 274 14.07 21.74 -0.48
CA GLU A 274 15.12 22.76 -0.64
C GLU A 274 15.64 23.04 -2.06
N GLU A 275 15.15 22.40 -3.12
CA GLU A 275 15.64 22.71 -4.48
C GLU A 275 14.61 23.34 -5.43
N GLY A 276 13.66 24.05 -4.92
CA GLY A 276 12.67 24.72 -5.75
C GLY A 276 12.37 26.14 -5.34
N ASN A 277 13.38 27.05 -5.37
CA ASN A 277 13.17 28.48 -5.64
C ASN A 277 14.45 29.29 -5.39
N GLU A 278 15.32 29.31 -6.37
CA GLU A 278 16.16 30.48 -6.70
C GLU A 278 16.47 30.39 -8.19
N TYR A 279 15.56 30.95 -8.99
CA TYR A 279 15.91 31.69 -10.23
C TYR A 279 14.68 32.44 -10.70
#